data_a0a5b57f51a4b6e1432f1fdd575573e9
#
_entry.id   a0a5b57f51a4b6e1432f1fdd575573e9
#
_cell.length_a   1.000
_cell.length_b   1.000
_cell.length_c   1.000
_cell.angle_alpha   90.00
_cell.angle_beta   90.00
_cell.angle_gamma   90.00
#
_symmetry.space_group_name_H-M   'P 1'
#
loop_
_entity.id
_entity.type
_entity.pdbx_description
1 polymer ?
#
loop_
_entity_poly.entity_id
_entity_poly.type
_entity_poly.pdbx_seq_one_letter_code
_entity_poly.pdbx_strand_id
1 'polypeptide(L)'
;MKSCYYLIPLLALPLQAITVETRPTHGVFYAGLEKQVCLQIKVDAAAADVGKKITSLSFTSGKTSTPGDITKVRLYKSTENAFTLNTGNKNRRAVEVATGTLTKGAVNFTTDISIASAGTSYYWLAYDIATKAKGNNKIDGVCTAVTVDGSTTVTPSVKLGSYVKKRVYGTVYPFKHRIVPYYRTHWINVWAANHLNATHFKNFTDIIHFGYTLNADGTVGNQWYAGDVADPMAHAAAAREKLKKLRGTAKSRIIAGFGHVDDGLSAFYRNTTDRTARKAIAKNMAKLVLEGGYDGVDIDWEYPDNGNEWVYLTYMLADLRDELAGSGVSISMAATLFYMVPWHDATDQVDFINTMSYDQQSTQHSPMSILQSDANLCVNTLNMPKAKVVLGLPFYTNRYGILWDQVGWNTVVSQYPNISPSVNQAVITSGYGTNGHSFNGANLIKEKCKWVKNNGYGGVMIWAYDTDVQLTHKMSLGKAMYSVIKQTRR
;
A
#
# COMPACT_ATOMS: atom_id res chain seq x y z
N MET A 1 74.41 20.77 7.71
CA MET A 1 72.96 20.81 7.45
C MET A 1 72.32 19.70 8.24
N LYS A 2 71.56 20.02 9.33
CA LYS A 2 70.83 19.04 10.15
C LYS A 2 69.40 19.00 9.62
N SER A 3 69.00 17.84 9.03
CA SER A 3 67.60 17.62 8.59
C SER A 3 66.75 17.28 9.82
N CYS A 4 65.85 18.20 10.17
CA CYS A 4 64.78 17.91 11.12
C CYS A 4 63.64 17.14 10.39
N TYR A 5 63.46 15.86 10.71
CA TYR A 5 62.26 15.13 10.34
C TYR A 5 61.15 15.52 11.31
N TYR A 6 60.15 16.23 10.83
CA TYR A 6 58.88 16.41 11.55
C TYR A 6 58.07 15.09 11.40
N LEU A 7 57.98 14.33 12.49
CA LEU A 7 56.95 13.31 12.61
C LEU A 7 55.58 14.00 12.72
N ILE A 8 54.81 13.96 11.65
CA ILE A 8 53.38 14.32 11.69
C ILE A 8 52.71 13.18 12.47
N PRO A 9 52.04 13.45 13.60
CA PRO A 9 51.25 12.43 14.28
C PRO A 9 50.12 12.02 13.33
N LEU A 10 50.05 10.74 12.95
CA LEU A 10 48.90 10.16 12.34
C LEU A 10 47.75 10.36 13.35
N LEU A 11 46.87 11.35 13.09
CA LEU A 11 45.59 11.42 13.77
C LEU A 11 44.87 10.11 13.48
N ALA A 12 44.83 9.20 14.46
CA ALA A 12 43.97 8.04 14.40
C ALA A 12 42.54 8.56 14.27
N LEU A 13 41.98 8.43 13.07
CA LEU A 13 40.53 8.62 12.88
C LEU A 13 39.84 7.72 13.92
N PRO A 14 38.85 8.24 14.66
CA PRO A 14 38.14 7.43 15.62
C PRO A 14 37.60 6.19 14.88
N LEU A 15 37.91 5.00 15.34
CA LEU A 15 37.30 3.79 14.86
C LEU A 15 35.78 4.01 14.94
N GLN A 16 35.14 4.03 13.80
CA GLN A 16 33.67 4.22 13.73
C GLN A 16 33.04 3.00 14.41
N ALA A 17 32.46 3.22 15.59
CA ALA A 17 31.80 2.17 16.35
C ALA A 17 30.54 1.72 15.61
N ILE A 18 30.11 0.49 15.85
CA ILE A 18 28.83 -0.03 15.37
C ILE A 18 27.69 0.95 15.67
N THR A 19 26.88 1.26 14.68
CA THR A 19 25.74 2.16 14.84
C THR A 19 24.43 1.43 14.58
N VAL A 20 23.39 1.81 15.32
CA VAL A 20 22.05 1.25 15.18
C VAL A 20 21.05 2.37 14.98
N GLU A 21 20.29 2.27 13.91
CA GLU A 21 19.19 3.19 13.58
C GLU A 21 17.90 2.38 13.51
N THR A 22 16.79 2.91 14.03
CA THR A 22 15.47 2.28 13.95
C THR A 22 14.49 3.16 13.20
N ARG A 23 13.58 2.51 12.43
CA ARG A 23 12.52 3.18 11.66
C ARG A 23 11.20 2.46 11.87
N PRO A 24 10.15 3.12 12.40
CA PRO A 24 8.80 2.57 12.41
C PRO A 24 8.27 2.37 10.99
N THR A 25 7.78 1.17 10.66
CA THR A 25 7.46 0.83 9.27
C THR A 25 5.97 0.81 8.94
N HIS A 26 5.09 0.69 9.91
CA HIS A 26 3.67 0.44 9.64
C HIS A 26 2.73 1.58 9.98
N GLY A 27 1.72 1.78 9.08
CA GLY A 27 0.53 2.56 9.36
C GLY A 27 -0.64 1.73 9.89
N VAL A 28 -0.82 0.51 9.39
CA VAL A 28 -1.99 -0.34 9.66
C VAL A 28 -1.60 -1.76 10.05
N PHE A 29 -2.28 -2.28 11.07
CA PHE A 29 -2.22 -3.69 11.49
C PHE A 29 -3.60 -4.32 11.36
N TYR A 30 -3.64 -5.61 11.03
CA TYR A 30 -4.88 -6.38 10.92
C TYR A 30 -5.03 -7.30 12.11
N ALA A 31 -6.18 -7.25 12.76
CA ALA A 31 -6.51 -8.21 13.82
C ALA A 31 -6.55 -9.64 13.25
N GLY A 32 -5.91 -10.57 13.95
CA GLY A 32 -5.81 -11.98 13.56
C GLY A 32 -4.75 -12.29 12.52
N LEU A 33 -3.95 -11.32 12.08
CA LEU A 33 -2.81 -11.60 11.19
C LEU A 33 -1.50 -11.71 11.95
N GLU A 34 -0.65 -12.59 11.44
CA GLU A 34 0.71 -12.83 11.91
C GLU A 34 1.75 -12.03 11.11
N LYS A 35 2.98 -11.97 11.64
CA LYS A 35 4.19 -11.49 10.94
C LYS A 35 4.08 -10.07 10.41
N GLN A 36 3.32 -9.21 11.08
CA GLN A 36 3.14 -7.83 10.68
C GLN A 36 4.28 -6.97 11.21
N VAL A 37 5.09 -6.42 10.32
CA VAL A 37 6.27 -5.63 10.68
C VAL A 37 5.89 -4.29 11.29
N CYS A 38 6.52 -3.93 12.40
CA CYS A 38 6.31 -2.64 13.04
C CYS A 38 7.58 -1.77 13.10
N LEU A 39 8.77 -2.39 13.06
CA LEU A 39 10.02 -1.67 13.22
C LEU A 39 11.11 -2.29 12.35
N GLN A 40 11.83 -1.44 11.62
CA GLN A 40 13.10 -1.79 11.01
C GLN A 40 14.24 -1.39 11.96
N ILE A 41 15.25 -2.23 12.07
CA ILE A 41 16.49 -1.98 12.80
C ILE A 41 17.63 -2.10 11.79
N LYS A 42 18.28 -0.99 11.49
CA LYS A 42 19.46 -0.93 10.62
C LYS A 42 20.70 -0.95 11.48
N VAL A 43 21.60 -1.88 11.23
CA VAL A 43 22.89 -2.01 11.93
C VAL A 43 24.00 -1.79 10.91
N ASP A 44 24.78 -0.75 11.11
CA ASP A 44 25.97 -0.45 10.33
C ASP A 44 27.22 -0.87 11.15
N ALA A 45 27.97 -1.85 10.63
CA ALA A 45 29.17 -2.39 11.24
C ALA A 45 30.43 -1.91 10.49
N ALA A 46 31.42 -1.44 11.23
CA ALA A 46 32.74 -1.10 10.69
C ALA A 46 33.61 -2.34 10.47
N ALA A 47 34.73 -2.18 9.80
CA ALA A 47 35.71 -3.29 9.63
C ALA A 47 36.20 -3.87 10.97
N ALA A 48 36.33 -3.03 12.01
CA ALA A 48 36.71 -3.44 13.35
C ALA A 48 35.64 -4.26 14.11
N ASP A 49 34.43 -4.34 13.58
CA ASP A 49 33.32 -5.10 14.16
C ASP A 49 33.15 -6.48 13.53
N VAL A 50 33.91 -6.77 12.47
CA VAL A 50 33.89 -8.09 11.80
C VAL A 50 34.39 -9.15 12.76
N GLY A 51 33.66 -10.26 12.86
CA GLY A 51 33.93 -11.34 13.80
C GLY A 51 33.21 -11.19 15.14
N LYS A 52 32.77 -10.00 15.52
CA LYS A 52 31.91 -9.80 16.70
C LYS A 52 30.52 -10.41 16.50
N LYS A 53 29.78 -10.57 17.60
CA LYS A 53 28.43 -11.13 17.60
C LYS A 53 27.41 -10.18 18.20
N ILE A 54 26.26 -10.05 17.57
CA ILE A 54 25.09 -9.46 18.21
C ILE A 54 24.50 -10.54 19.13
N THR A 55 24.63 -10.33 20.44
CA THR A 55 24.25 -11.30 21.47
C THR A 55 22.87 -11.05 22.05
N SER A 56 22.35 -9.83 21.97
CA SER A 56 20.95 -9.58 22.29
C SER A 56 20.36 -8.35 21.60
N LEU A 57 19.03 -8.37 21.42
CA LEU A 57 18.22 -7.22 21.01
C LEU A 57 17.05 -7.09 21.99
N SER A 58 16.92 -5.92 22.59
CA SER A 58 15.88 -5.62 23.58
C SER A 58 14.83 -4.68 23.02
N PHE A 59 13.56 -5.00 23.25
CA PHE A 59 12.43 -4.25 22.72
C PHE A 59 11.38 -4.00 23.81
N THR A 60 10.65 -2.90 23.62
CA THR A 60 9.39 -2.65 24.33
C THR A 60 8.26 -2.42 23.36
N SER A 61 7.03 -2.65 23.82
CA SER A 61 5.81 -2.36 23.06
C SER A 61 5.50 -0.85 22.96
N GLY A 62 6.41 0.00 23.40
CA GLY A 62 6.31 1.45 23.32
C GLY A 62 4.97 1.98 23.84
N LYS A 63 4.24 2.71 22.97
CA LYS A 63 2.90 3.28 23.28
C LYS A 63 1.75 2.43 22.75
N THR A 64 1.91 1.12 22.66
CA THR A 64 0.80 0.20 22.33
C THR A 64 -0.32 0.35 23.33
N SER A 65 -1.56 0.55 22.85
CA SER A 65 -2.73 0.77 23.72
C SER A 65 -3.05 -0.44 24.59
N THR A 66 -2.92 -1.62 24.02
CA THR A 66 -3.24 -2.91 24.66
C THR A 66 -2.14 -3.91 24.31
N PRO A 67 -1.05 -4.01 25.11
CA PRO A 67 0.05 -4.95 24.81
C PRO A 67 -0.40 -6.41 24.68
N GLY A 68 -1.49 -6.81 25.34
CA GLY A 68 -2.09 -8.15 25.21
C GLY A 68 -2.73 -8.43 23.83
N ASP A 69 -2.87 -7.44 22.97
CA ASP A 69 -3.25 -7.64 21.57
C ASP A 69 -2.09 -8.20 20.72
N ILE A 70 -0.85 -8.13 21.22
CA ILE A 70 0.34 -8.74 20.61
C ILE A 70 0.51 -10.13 21.19
N THR A 71 0.17 -11.15 20.42
CA THR A 71 0.21 -12.56 20.87
C THR A 71 1.58 -13.19 20.72
N LYS A 72 2.39 -12.69 19.78
CA LYS A 72 3.77 -13.14 19.52
C LYS A 72 4.62 -12.02 18.97
N VAL A 73 5.87 -11.99 19.35
CA VAL A 73 6.90 -11.08 18.82
C VAL A 73 7.90 -11.91 18.04
N ARG A 74 8.27 -11.44 16.86
CA ARG A 74 9.21 -12.12 15.96
C ARG A 74 10.32 -11.16 15.55
N LEU A 75 11.54 -11.68 15.49
CA LEU A 75 12.71 -10.98 14.97
C LEU A 75 13.17 -11.66 13.68
N TYR A 76 13.29 -10.87 12.61
CA TYR A 76 13.81 -11.31 11.33
C TYR A 76 15.13 -10.62 11.01
N LYS A 77 15.96 -11.25 10.17
CA LYS A 77 17.17 -10.67 9.57
C LYS A 77 17.05 -10.72 8.05
N SER A 78 17.49 -9.66 7.37
CA SER A 78 17.64 -9.63 5.90
C SER A 78 18.92 -8.87 5.52
N THR A 79 19.39 -9.10 4.29
CA THR A 79 20.51 -8.36 3.70
C THR A 79 20.02 -7.12 2.93
N GLU A 80 18.72 -7.05 2.62
CA GLU A 80 18.09 -6.01 1.81
C GLU A 80 17.27 -5.06 2.68
N ASN A 81 17.19 -3.80 2.25
CA ASN A 81 16.32 -2.79 2.85
C ASN A 81 14.84 -2.99 2.42
N ALA A 82 14.38 -4.23 2.44
CA ALA A 82 13.01 -4.60 2.17
C ALA A 82 12.65 -5.83 3.00
N PHE A 83 11.49 -5.81 3.65
CA PHE A 83 10.96 -6.96 4.36
C PHE A 83 10.20 -7.84 3.37
N THR A 84 10.75 -9.00 3.05
CA THR A 84 10.20 -9.93 2.06
C THR A 84 10.22 -11.34 2.61
N LEU A 85 9.05 -11.97 2.74
CA LEU A 85 8.89 -13.33 3.27
C LEU A 85 8.75 -14.37 2.17
N ASN A 86 8.10 -14.02 1.06
CA ASN A 86 7.59 -14.93 0.04
C ASN A 86 8.31 -14.81 -1.31
N THR A 87 9.54 -14.28 -1.32
CA THR A 87 10.30 -14.14 -2.56
C THR A 87 10.82 -15.47 -3.10
N GLY A 88 10.82 -15.63 -4.42
CA GLY A 88 11.54 -16.72 -5.10
C GLY A 88 13.08 -16.62 -4.97
N ASN A 89 13.61 -15.43 -4.71
CA ASN A 89 15.04 -15.21 -4.48
C ASN A 89 15.39 -15.38 -2.99
N LYS A 90 15.96 -16.53 -2.64
CA LYS A 90 16.32 -16.88 -1.25
C LYS A 90 17.27 -15.87 -0.59
N ASN A 91 18.11 -15.18 -1.36
CA ASN A 91 19.07 -14.19 -0.84
C ASN A 91 18.40 -12.89 -0.38
N ARG A 92 17.18 -12.62 -0.85
CA ARG A 92 16.39 -11.43 -0.47
C ARG A 92 15.38 -11.70 0.63
N ARG A 93 15.15 -12.97 0.97
CA ARG A 93 14.15 -13.37 1.95
C ARG A 93 14.60 -12.99 3.37
N ALA A 94 13.71 -12.36 4.11
CA ALA A 94 13.88 -12.18 5.55
C ALA A 94 13.73 -13.52 6.28
N VAL A 95 14.71 -13.84 7.13
CA VAL A 95 14.78 -15.10 7.89
C VAL A 95 14.45 -14.82 9.35
N GLU A 96 13.51 -15.58 9.92
CA GLU A 96 13.19 -15.51 11.34
C GLU A 96 14.39 -16.01 12.16
N VAL A 97 14.90 -15.15 13.05
CA VAL A 97 16.09 -15.46 13.88
C VAL A 97 15.75 -15.66 15.35
N ALA A 98 14.60 -15.11 15.80
CA ALA A 98 14.12 -15.32 17.16
C ALA A 98 12.62 -15.07 17.27
N THR A 99 11.97 -15.71 18.27
CA THR A 99 10.59 -15.45 18.67
C THR A 99 10.46 -15.32 20.18
N GLY A 100 9.45 -14.59 20.64
CA GLY A 100 9.17 -14.41 22.05
C GLY A 100 7.76 -13.86 22.30
N THR A 101 7.49 -13.57 23.55
CA THR A 101 6.25 -12.91 24.01
C THR A 101 6.59 -11.69 24.85
N LEU A 102 5.70 -10.72 24.89
CA LEU A 102 5.86 -9.56 25.76
C LEU A 102 5.60 -9.95 27.22
N THR A 103 6.60 -9.68 28.08
CA THR A 103 6.44 -9.76 29.54
C THR A 103 6.47 -8.34 30.09
N LYS A 104 5.37 -7.88 30.68
CA LYS A 104 5.21 -6.48 31.11
C LYS A 104 5.54 -5.45 30.01
N GLY A 105 5.17 -5.77 28.76
CA GLY A 105 5.39 -4.89 27.61
C GLY A 105 6.82 -4.89 27.06
N ALA A 106 7.70 -5.81 27.48
CA ALA A 106 9.07 -5.92 27.00
C ALA A 106 9.40 -7.34 26.53
N VAL A 107 10.36 -7.47 25.64
CA VAL A 107 10.97 -8.73 25.21
C VAL A 107 12.45 -8.52 24.96
N ASN A 108 13.26 -9.48 25.38
CA ASN A 108 14.68 -9.55 25.07
C ASN A 108 14.96 -10.82 24.27
N PHE A 109 15.53 -10.66 23.08
CA PHE A 109 15.98 -11.77 22.27
C PHE A 109 17.45 -12.02 22.52
N THR A 110 17.78 -13.15 23.09
CA THR A 110 19.17 -13.65 23.13
C THR A 110 19.48 -14.24 21.75
N THR A 111 20.55 -13.82 21.14
CA THR A 111 20.98 -14.21 19.80
C THR A 111 22.45 -14.56 19.75
N ASP A 112 22.88 -15.21 18.67
CA ASP A 112 24.29 -15.48 18.35
C ASP A 112 24.56 -15.13 16.88
N ILE A 113 24.29 -13.86 16.52
CA ILE A 113 24.36 -13.41 15.15
C ILE A 113 25.73 -12.83 14.84
N SER A 114 26.54 -13.57 14.07
CA SER A 114 27.86 -13.09 13.65
C SER A 114 27.77 -11.91 12.67
N ILE A 115 28.67 -10.95 12.87
CA ILE A 115 28.95 -9.84 11.93
C ILE A 115 30.02 -10.36 10.97
N ALA A 116 29.58 -10.94 9.84
CA ALA A 116 30.48 -11.62 8.90
C ALA A 116 31.27 -10.64 8.00
N SER A 117 30.79 -9.42 7.81
CA SER A 117 31.44 -8.40 7.00
C SER A 117 31.10 -7.00 7.50
N ALA A 118 31.95 -6.04 7.22
CA ALA A 118 31.60 -4.63 7.37
C ALA A 118 30.45 -4.25 6.42
N GLY A 119 29.63 -3.27 6.82
CA GLY A 119 28.49 -2.78 6.05
C GLY A 119 27.19 -2.85 6.82
N THR A 120 26.08 -2.78 6.08
CA THR A 120 24.73 -2.68 6.63
C THR A 120 24.05 -4.04 6.67
N SER A 121 23.39 -4.34 7.79
CA SER A 121 22.42 -5.42 7.92
C SER A 121 21.10 -4.89 8.47
N TYR A 122 20.00 -5.55 8.14
CA TYR A 122 18.67 -5.14 8.53
C TYR A 122 18.01 -6.22 9.38
N TYR A 123 17.37 -5.77 10.47
CA TYR A 123 16.52 -6.60 11.31
C TYR A 123 15.12 -6.00 11.35
N TRP A 124 14.14 -6.85 11.60
CA TRP A 124 12.73 -6.46 11.53
C TRP A 124 11.99 -7.04 12.71
N LEU A 125 11.35 -6.16 13.48
CA LEU A 125 10.42 -6.57 14.53
C LEU A 125 9.05 -6.73 13.94
N ALA A 126 8.47 -7.90 14.11
CA ALA A 126 7.11 -8.19 13.64
C ALA A 126 6.25 -8.75 14.76
N TYR A 127 4.94 -8.51 14.66
CA TYR A 127 3.95 -8.93 15.64
C TYR A 127 2.89 -9.82 15.02
N ASP A 128 2.45 -10.82 15.79
CA ASP A 128 1.20 -11.51 15.55
C ASP A 128 0.13 -10.81 16.39
N ILE A 129 -0.96 -10.37 15.75
CA ILE A 129 -2.01 -9.58 16.39
C ILE A 129 -3.22 -10.47 16.68
N ALA A 130 -3.75 -10.38 17.89
CA ALA A 130 -4.93 -11.14 18.32
C ALA A 130 -6.15 -10.89 17.42
N THR A 131 -6.93 -11.94 17.16
CA THR A 131 -8.18 -11.84 16.37
C THR A 131 -9.20 -10.86 16.95
N LYS A 132 -9.20 -10.70 18.29
CA LYS A 132 -10.09 -9.79 19.03
C LYS A 132 -9.52 -8.38 19.23
N ALA A 133 -8.34 -8.08 18.66
CA ALA A 133 -7.75 -6.75 18.77
C ALA A 133 -8.72 -5.67 18.26
N LYS A 134 -8.94 -4.64 19.10
CA LYS A 134 -9.92 -3.61 18.80
C LYS A 134 -9.39 -2.62 17.76
N GLY A 135 -10.23 -2.31 16.78
CA GLY A 135 -9.91 -1.30 15.77
C GLY A 135 -9.58 0.06 16.39
N ASN A 136 -8.60 0.76 15.81
CA ASN A 136 -7.99 1.99 16.30
C ASN A 136 -7.08 1.84 17.54
N ASN A 137 -6.87 0.64 18.10
CA ASN A 137 -5.82 0.46 19.09
C ASN A 137 -4.46 0.75 18.45
N LYS A 138 -3.62 1.47 19.17
CA LYS A 138 -2.26 1.80 18.73
C LYS A 138 -1.37 0.58 18.88
N ILE A 139 -0.51 0.36 17.91
CA ILE A 139 0.55 -0.65 17.92
C ILE A 139 1.88 0.06 17.74
N ASP A 140 2.83 -0.21 18.62
CA ASP A 140 4.14 0.40 18.61
C ASP A 140 5.23 -0.63 18.97
N GLY A 141 6.46 -0.37 18.54
CA GLY A 141 7.63 -1.16 18.87
C GLY A 141 8.86 -0.27 18.99
N VAL A 142 9.62 -0.43 20.07
CA VAL A 142 10.84 0.35 20.30
C VAL A 142 11.97 -0.62 20.59
N CYS A 143 13.05 -0.55 19.81
CA CYS A 143 14.31 -1.20 20.15
C CYS A 143 15.04 -0.32 21.18
N THR A 144 15.27 -0.85 22.36
CA THR A 144 15.88 -0.12 23.46
C THR A 144 17.39 -0.32 23.55
N ALA A 145 17.88 -1.48 23.07
CA ALA A 145 19.29 -1.81 23.09
C ALA A 145 19.63 -2.91 22.09
N VAL A 146 20.84 -2.85 21.54
CA VAL A 146 21.51 -3.93 20.83
C VAL A 146 22.83 -4.21 21.55
N THR A 147 23.06 -5.44 22.01
CA THR A 147 24.28 -5.82 22.72
C THR A 147 25.20 -6.61 21.79
N VAL A 148 26.48 -6.23 21.80
CA VAL A 148 27.54 -6.86 21.01
C VAL A 148 28.53 -7.49 21.95
N ASP A 149 28.93 -8.72 21.66
CA ASP A 149 29.88 -9.54 22.45
C ASP A 149 29.52 -9.63 23.94
N GLY A 150 28.24 -9.54 24.28
CA GLY A 150 27.73 -9.64 25.65
C GLY A 150 28.08 -8.46 26.58
N SER A 151 28.82 -7.47 26.09
CA SER A 151 29.32 -6.37 26.94
C SER A 151 29.04 -4.97 26.37
N THR A 152 29.17 -4.78 25.08
CA THR A 152 28.95 -3.46 24.44
C THR A 152 27.49 -3.27 24.11
N THR A 153 26.85 -2.32 24.79
CA THR A 153 25.45 -1.98 24.53
C THR A 153 25.33 -0.71 23.68
N VAL A 154 24.67 -0.82 22.55
CA VAL A 154 24.36 0.30 21.64
C VAL A 154 22.89 0.69 21.80
N THR A 155 22.65 1.95 22.14
CA THR A 155 21.30 2.53 22.15
C THR A 155 20.94 2.99 20.74
N PRO A 156 19.85 2.47 20.13
CA PRO A 156 19.47 2.86 18.79
C PRO A 156 19.03 4.32 18.70
N SER A 157 19.42 4.99 17.61
CA SER A 157 18.78 6.23 17.19
C SER A 157 17.46 5.93 16.49
N VAL A 158 16.48 6.85 16.60
CA VAL A 158 15.19 6.72 15.90
C VAL A 158 15.15 7.68 14.71
N LYS A 159 14.94 7.14 13.51
CA LYS A 159 14.78 7.95 12.30
C LYS A 159 13.32 7.90 11.85
N LEU A 160 12.75 9.07 11.72
CA LEU A 160 11.45 9.28 11.09
C LEU A 160 11.63 9.60 9.61
N GLY A 161 10.58 9.41 8.83
CA GLY A 161 10.56 9.86 7.45
C GLY A 161 10.76 11.37 7.32
N SER A 162 11.20 11.83 6.14
CA SER A 162 11.68 13.20 5.91
C SER A 162 10.68 14.30 6.26
N TYR A 163 9.37 14.01 6.17
CA TYR A 163 8.31 15.00 6.39
C TYR A 163 7.52 14.77 7.69
N VAL A 164 7.88 13.75 8.47
CA VAL A 164 7.19 13.43 9.74
C VAL A 164 7.76 14.28 10.86
N LYS A 165 6.95 15.17 11.42
CA LYS A 165 7.35 16.04 12.53
C LYS A 165 7.29 15.35 13.90
N LYS A 166 6.42 14.33 14.03
CA LYS A 166 6.23 13.55 15.27
C LYS A 166 6.06 12.08 14.89
N ARG A 167 6.56 11.22 15.75
CA ARG A 167 6.31 9.80 15.65
C ARG A 167 4.81 9.51 15.79
N VAL A 168 4.25 8.79 14.82
CA VAL A 168 2.89 8.27 14.81
C VAL A 168 2.98 6.75 14.93
N TYR A 169 2.10 6.16 15.72
CA TYR A 169 2.02 4.72 15.90
C TYR A 169 1.21 4.09 14.78
N GLY A 170 1.49 2.85 14.46
CA GLY A 170 0.57 2.04 13.67
C GLY A 170 -0.72 1.80 14.43
N THR A 171 -1.80 1.53 13.71
CA THR A 171 -3.11 1.29 14.31
C THR A 171 -3.73 0.01 13.75
N VAL A 172 -4.49 -0.68 14.56
CA VAL A 172 -5.31 -1.80 14.09
C VAL A 172 -6.36 -1.26 13.11
N TYR A 173 -6.42 -1.85 11.91
CA TYR A 173 -7.37 -1.41 10.88
C TYR A 173 -8.80 -1.45 11.43
N PRO A 174 -9.56 -0.33 11.36
CA PRO A 174 -10.76 -0.15 12.17
C PRO A 174 -12.00 -0.85 11.60
N PHE A 175 -11.96 -1.35 10.36
CA PHE A 175 -13.12 -1.92 9.69
C PHE A 175 -12.96 -3.42 9.45
N LYS A 176 -14.09 -4.14 9.37
CA LYS A 176 -14.10 -5.59 9.06
C LYS A 176 -13.74 -5.87 7.61
N HIS A 177 -14.25 -5.04 6.71
CA HIS A 177 -13.98 -5.12 5.27
C HIS A 177 -13.65 -3.74 4.73
N ARG A 178 -12.82 -3.68 3.70
CA ARG A 178 -12.57 -2.47 2.93
C ARG A 178 -13.68 -2.26 1.90
N ILE A 179 -14.02 -1.01 1.66
CA ILE A 179 -14.87 -0.55 0.56
C ILE A 179 -14.11 0.62 -0.06
N VAL A 180 -13.44 0.36 -1.19
CA VAL A 180 -12.40 1.21 -1.76
C VAL A 180 -12.82 1.72 -3.14
N PRO A 181 -13.60 2.80 -3.24
CA PRO A 181 -13.86 3.43 -4.53
C PRO A 181 -12.63 4.19 -5.04
N TYR A 182 -12.31 3.99 -6.31
CA TYR A 182 -11.53 4.95 -7.09
C TYR A 182 -12.47 6.07 -7.54
N TYR A 183 -12.01 7.31 -7.34
CA TYR A 183 -12.73 8.52 -7.72
C TYR A 183 -11.85 9.39 -8.60
N ARG A 184 -12.18 9.45 -9.89
CA ARG A 184 -11.40 10.13 -10.93
C ARG A 184 -11.67 11.62 -10.91
N THR A 185 -10.84 12.35 -10.18
CA THR A 185 -11.04 13.78 -9.96
C THR A 185 -10.61 14.66 -11.14
N HIS A 186 -9.90 14.08 -12.10
CA HIS A 186 -9.51 14.77 -13.34
C HIS A 186 -10.68 15.05 -14.29
N TRP A 187 -11.79 14.35 -14.18
CA TRP A 187 -12.98 14.62 -14.96
C TRP A 187 -13.77 15.77 -14.35
N ILE A 188 -13.58 16.96 -14.86
CA ILE A 188 -14.18 18.22 -14.35
C ILE A 188 -15.70 18.09 -14.17
N ASN A 189 -16.39 17.44 -15.10
CA ASN A 189 -17.83 17.23 -15.08
C ASN A 189 -18.32 16.37 -13.90
N VAL A 190 -17.47 15.54 -13.29
CA VAL A 190 -17.79 14.76 -12.11
C VAL A 190 -18.16 15.64 -10.92
N TRP A 191 -17.52 16.79 -10.78
CA TRP A 191 -17.82 17.75 -9.72
C TRP A 191 -19.11 18.52 -9.94
N ALA A 192 -19.46 18.81 -11.20
CA ALA A 192 -20.68 19.52 -11.57
C ALA A 192 -21.94 18.72 -11.23
N ALA A 193 -21.86 17.39 -11.31
CA ALA A 193 -23.01 16.51 -11.04
C ALA A 193 -23.32 16.32 -9.54
N ASN A 194 -22.58 16.91 -8.60
CA ASN A 194 -22.71 16.68 -7.15
C ASN A 194 -22.85 15.20 -6.78
N HIS A 195 -22.15 14.34 -7.52
CA HIS A 195 -22.25 12.89 -7.43
C HIS A 195 -21.83 12.36 -6.06
N LEU A 196 -20.78 12.93 -5.47
CA LEU A 196 -20.23 12.54 -4.18
C LEU A 196 -20.66 13.52 -3.08
N ASN A 197 -21.18 13.00 -1.97
CA ASN A 197 -21.60 13.78 -0.82
C ASN A 197 -21.18 13.11 0.51
N ALA A 198 -21.44 13.76 1.65
CA ALA A 198 -21.04 13.28 2.97
C ALA A 198 -21.61 11.89 3.33
N THR A 199 -22.75 11.48 2.77
CA THR A 199 -23.33 10.15 3.04
C THR A 199 -22.45 9.03 2.48
N HIS A 200 -21.73 9.25 1.37
CA HIS A 200 -20.82 8.27 0.80
C HIS A 200 -19.68 7.94 1.75
N PHE A 201 -19.13 8.96 2.44
CA PHE A 201 -18.04 8.76 3.40
C PHE A 201 -18.44 7.96 4.66
N LYS A 202 -19.75 7.79 4.93
CA LYS A 202 -20.24 6.88 5.96
C LYS A 202 -20.27 5.42 5.50
N ASN A 203 -20.17 5.20 4.18
CA ASN A 203 -20.19 3.88 3.56
C ASN A 203 -18.82 3.41 3.11
N PHE A 204 -17.96 4.32 2.64
CA PHE A 204 -16.59 4.01 2.24
C PHE A 204 -15.71 3.78 3.47
N THR A 205 -14.71 2.91 3.34
CA THR A 205 -13.63 2.79 4.33
C THR A 205 -12.39 3.55 3.89
N ASP A 206 -12.11 3.50 2.59
CA ASP A 206 -10.99 4.18 1.94
C ASP A 206 -11.52 4.76 0.62
N ILE A 207 -11.13 5.95 0.23
CA ILE A 207 -11.41 6.52 -1.08
C ILE A 207 -10.10 6.88 -1.76
N ILE A 208 -9.88 6.38 -2.96
CA ILE A 208 -8.70 6.71 -3.74
C ILE A 208 -9.01 7.95 -4.56
N HIS A 209 -8.33 9.04 -4.21
CA HIS A 209 -8.26 10.25 -4.99
C HIS A 209 -7.37 9.99 -6.20
N PHE A 210 -7.96 9.54 -7.28
CA PHE A 210 -7.27 9.23 -8.51
C PHE A 210 -7.40 10.45 -9.44
N GLY A 211 -6.38 11.15 -9.84
CA GLY A 211 -5.08 10.67 -10.03
C GLY A 211 -3.97 11.70 -10.08
N TYR A 212 -2.93 11.28 -9.50
CA TYR A 212 -1.63 11.83 -9.73
C TYR A 212 -0.88 10.98 -10.74
N THR A 213 0.12 11.57 -11.40
CA THR A 213 1.03 10.86 -12.29
C THR A 213 2.47 11.10 -11.84
N LEU A 214 3.40 10.32 -12.36
CA LEU A 214 4.83 10.56 -12.20
C LEU A 214 5.41 11.00 -13.53
N ASN A 215 6.19 12.09 -13.50
CA ASN A 215 6.92 12.55 -14.66
C ASN A 215 8.20 11.73 -14.86
N ALA A 216 8.74 11.75 -16.09
CA ALA A 216 9.96 11.01 -16.43
C ALA A 216 11.20 11.44 -15.62
N ASP A 217 11.19 12.62 -14.99
CA ASP A 217 12.22 13.11 -14.08
C ASP A 217 11.99 12.71 -12.60
N GLY A 218 10.94 11.94 -12.32
CA GLY A 218 10.58 11.48 -10.98
C GLY A 218 9.81 12.50 -10.14
N THR A 219 9.44 13.65 -10.70
CA THR A 219 8.54 14.59 -10.02
C THR A 219 7.10 14.12 -10.12
N VAL A 220 6.27 14.54 -9.15
CA VAL A 220 4.83 14.29 -9.19
C VAL A 220 4.17 15.29 -10.12
N GLY A 221 3.31 14.77 -11.00
CA GLY A 221 2.53 15.54 -11.93
C GLY A 221 1.05 15.14 -11.91
N ASN A 222 0.33 15.70 -12.85
CA ASN A 222 -1.03 15.30 -13.14
C ASN A 222 -1.31 15.48 -14.64
N GLN A 223 -0.82 14.55 -15.45
CA GLN A 223 -0.94 14.59 -16.91
C GLN A 223 -2.39 14.45 -17.39
N TRP A 224 -3.28 13.89 -16.58
CA TRP A 224 -4.70 13.71 -16.91
C TRP A 224 -5.45 15.00 -17.20
N TYR A 225 -4.99 16.10 -16.60
CA TYR A 225 -5.59 17.42 -16.83
C TYR A 225 -4.84 18.23 -17.90
N ALA A 226 -3.81 17.66 -18.52
CA ALA A 226 -3.05 18.36 -19.54
C ALA A 226 -3.97 18.74 -20.71
N GLY A 227 -4.19 20.04 -20.87
CA GLY A 227 -5.10 20.61 -21.88
C GLY A 227 -6.49 20.99 -21.37
N ASP A 228 -6.96 20.46 -20.23
CA ASP A 228 -8.30 20.73 -19.71
C ASP A 228 -8.34 21.85 -18.67
N VAL A 229 -7.26 22.07 -17.95
CA VAL A 229 -7.11 23.10 -16.91
C VAL A 229 -5.73 23.74 -16.95
N ALA A 230 -5.68 25.03 -16.60
CA ALA A 230 -4.43 25.81 -16.64
C ALA A 230 -3.37 25.32 -15.65
N ASP A 231 -3.79 24.79 -14.49
CA ASP A 231 -2.91 24.24 -13.46
C ASP A 231 -3.47 22.92 -12.93
N PRO A 232 -3.04 21.77 -13.50
CA PRO A 232 -3.49 20.45 -13.10
C PRO A 232 -3.23 20.12 -11.62
N MET A 233 -2.10 20.56 -11.07
CA MET A 233 -1.76 20.27 -9.68
C MET A 233 -2.59 21.09 -8.69
N ALA A 234 -2.88 22.35 -8.99
CA ALA A 234 -3.80 23.17 -8.20
C ALA A 234 -5.22 22.58 -8.25
N HIS A 235 -5.67 22.09 -9.41
CA HIS A 235 -6.96 21.42 -9.54
C HIS A 235 -7.04 20.15 -8.67
N ALA A 236 -6.02 19.29 -8.71
CA ALA A 236 -5.94 18.11 -7.85
C ALA A 236 -5.94 18.48 -6.36
N ALA A 237 -5.24 19.55 -5.98
CA ALA A 237 -5.24 20.05 -4.61
C ALA A 237 -6.63 20.53 -4.18
N ALA A 238 -7.35 21.26 -5.03
CA ALA A 238 -8.72 21.71 -4.77
C ALA A 238 -9.68 20.50 -4.61
N ALA A 239 -9.55 19.49 -5.47
CA ALA A 239 -10.31 18.24 -5.38
C ALA A 239 -10.05 17.51 -4.05
N ARG A 240 -8.80 17.40 -3.63
CA ARG A 240 -8.41 16.84 -2.32
C ARG A 240 -9.09 17.57 -1.16
N GLU A 241 -9.04 18.90 -1.14
CA GLU A 241 -9.67 19.68 -0.07
C GLU A 241 -11.20 19.51 -0.06
N LYS A 242 -11.83 19.39 -1.24
CA LYS A 242 -13.26 19.06 -1.34
C LYS A 242 -13.57 17.68 -0.77
N LEU A 243 -12.76 16.65 -1.06
CA LEU A 243 -12.90 15.32 -0.47
C LEU A 243 -12.79 15.35 1.06
N LYS A 244 -11.80 16.08 1.60
CA LYS A 244 -11.64 16.26 3.05
C LYS A 244 -12.85 16.96 3.68
N LYS A 245 -13.37 18.00 3.06
CA LYS A 245 -14.58 18.71 3.50
C LYS A 245 -15.79 17.78 3.51
N LEU A 246 -15.99 16.99 2.46
CA LEU A 246 -17.09 16.03 2.36
C LEU A 246 -16.96 14.89 3.38
N ARG A 247 -15.74 14.42 3.63
CA ARG A 247 -15.46 13.42 4.68
C ARG A 247 -15.87 13.94 6.06
N GLY A 248 -15.56 15.19 6.38
CA GLY A 248 -15.84 15.78 7.69
C GLY A 248 -15.29 14.91 8.82
N THR A 249 -16.17 14.50 9.75
CA THR A 249 -15.82 13.66 10.91
C THR A 249 -15.91 12.15 10.63
N ALA A 250 -16.27 11.73 9.41
CA ALA A 250 -16.29 10.32 9.04
C ALA A 250 -14.89 9.70 9.19
N LYS A 251 -14.84 8.40 9.49
CA LYS A 251 -13.59 7.66 9.74
C LYS A 251 -12.99 7.03 8.49
N SER A 252 -13.62 7.25 7.33
CA SER A 252 -13.07 6.86 6.03
C SER A 252 -11.76 7.59 5.76
N ARG A 253 -10.90 6.93 5.03
CA ARG A 253 -9.55 7.38 4.72
C ARG A 253 -9.51 7.92 3.29
N ILE A 254 -8.69 8.93 3.04
CA ILE A 254 -8.45 9.47 1.70
C ILE A 254 -7.03 9.08 1.30
N ILE A 255 -6.91 8.37 0.18
CA ILE A 255 -5.67 7.79 -0.34
C ILE A 255 -5.29 8.53 -1.61
N ALA A 256 -4.03 8.94 -1.75
CA ALA A 256 -3.52 9.51 -2.99
C ALA A 256 -3.26 8.39 -4.00
N GLY A 257 -3.95 8.40 -5.14
CA GLY A 257 -3.77 7.45 -6.22
C GLY A 257 -2.81 7.97 -7.28
N PHE A 258 -1.79 7.18 -7.59
CA PHE A 258 -0.82 7.42 -8.65
C PHE A 258 -1.08 6.41 -9.76
N GLY A 259 -1.64 6.87 -10.85
CA GLY A 259 -2.02 6.03 -11.98
C GLY A 259 -1.36 6.44 -13.29
N HIS A 260 -1.56 5.61 -14.32
CA HIS A 260 -0.99 5.71 -15.66
C HIS A 260 0.48 6.07 -15.66
N VAL A 261 1.18 5.18 -15.10
CA VAL A 261 2.57 5.38 -14.78
C VAL A 261 3.46 4.93 -15.92
N ASP A 262 2.84 4.43 -16.99
CA ASP A 262 3.47 3.80 -18.14
C ASP A 262 4.56 4.65 -18.75
N ASP A 263 4.30 5.93 -19.01
CA ASP A 263 5.27 6.80 -19.67
C ASP A 263 6.29 7.39 -18.67
N GLY A 264 5.86 7.75 -17.49
CA GLY A 264 6.72 8.37 -16.47
C GLY A 264 7.55 7.36 -15.70
N LEU A 265 6.94 6.36 -15.06
CA LEU A 265 7.66 5.35 -14.27
C LEU A 265 8.45 4.40 -15.15
N SER A 266 7.86 3.86 -16.22
CA SER A 266 8.57 2.96 -17.13
C SER A 266 9.78 3.65 -17.76
N ALA A 267 9.64 4.89 -18.25
CA ALA A 267 10.76 5.64 -18.79
C ALA A 267 11.79 5.98 -17.70
N PHE A 268 11.34 6.39 -16.53
CA PHE A 268 12.21 6.70 -15.41
C PHE A 268 12.98 5.45 -14.94
N TYR A 269 12.31 4.31 -14.74
CA TYR A 269 12.95 3.09 -14.28
C TYR A 269 13.81 2.41 -15.36
N ARG A 270 13.41 2.44 -16.62
CA ARG A 270 14.24 1.94 -17.73
C ARG A 270 15.55 2.73 -17.85
N ASN A 271 15.53 4.02 -17.54
CA ASN A 271 16.68 4.90 -17.67
C ASN A 271 17.48 5.09 -16.37
N THR A 272 16.97 4.64 -15.23
CA THR A 272 17.56 4.91 -13.92
C THR A 272 17.88 3.61 -13.18
N THR A 273 19.05 3.06 -13.42
CA THR A 273 19.63 2.01 -12.56
C THR A 273 20.14 2.58 -11.24
N ASP A 274 20.18 3.90 -11.10
CA ASP A 274 20.68 4.59 -9.90
C ASP A 274 19.64 4.57 -8.78
N ARG A 275 20.03 3.97 -7.66
CA ARG A 275 19.23 3.91 -6.43
C ARG A 275 18.92 5.30 -5.87
N THR A 276 19.80 6.28 -6.08
CA THR A 276 19.61 7.65 -5.58
C THR A 276 18.45 8.34 -6.27
N ALA A 277 18.36 8.21 -7.59
CA ALA A 277 17.27 8.76 -8.37
C ALA A 277 15.93 8.09 -8.03
N ARG A 278 15.91 6.76 -7.82
CA ARG A 278 14.71 6.04 -7.39
C ARG A 278 14.20 6.54 -6.03
N LYS A 279 15.10 6.81 -5.09
CA LYS A 279 14.74 7.42 -3.80
C LYS A 279 14.12 8.81 -3.96
N ALA A 280 14.52 9.58 -4.97
CA ALA A 280 13.91 10.88 -5.24
C ALA A 280 12.40 10.76 -5.54
N ILE A 281 11.99 9.73 -6.31
CA ILE A 281 10.56 9.46 -6.56
C ILE A 281 9.82 9.20 -5.25
N ALA A 282 10.28 8.24 -4.46
CA ALA A 282 9.66 7.90 -3.19
C ALA A 282 9.55 9.13 -2.26
N LYS A 283 10.57 9.98 -2.26
CA LYS A 283 10.59 11.25 -1.52
C LYS A 283 9.55 12.25 -2.04
N ASN A 284 9.44 12.41 -3.35
CA ASN A 284 8.46 13.31 -3.97
C ASN A 284 7.02 12.85 -3.70
N MET A 285 6.76 11.54 -3.81
CA MET A 285 5.47 10.95 -3.48
C MET A 285 5.14 11.14 -1.99
N ALA A 286 6.07 10.80 -1.09
CA ALA A 286 5.89 10.97 0.35
C ALA A 286 5.63 12.43 0.74
N LYS A 287 6.34 13.37 0.12
CA LYS A 287 6.11 14.79 0.30
C LYS A 287 4.66 15.17 -0.01
N LEU A 288 4.18 14.84 -1.21
CA LEU A 288 2.79 15.13 -1.62
C LEU A 288 1.78 14.51 -0.65
N VAL A 289 1.99 13.26 -0.26
CA VAL A 289 1.09 12.51 0.61
C VAL A 289 1.02 13.14 2.00
N LEU A 290 2.17 13.45 2.60
CA LEU A 290 2.26 13.99 3.96
C LEU A 290 1.82 15.45 4.04
N GLU A 291 2.28 16.30 3.11
CA GLU A 291 1.86 17.72 3.04
C GLU A 291 0.39 17.82 2.63
N GLY A 292 -0.06 16.93 1.76
CA GLY A 292 -1.47 16.80 1.37
C GLY A 292 -2.37 16.29 2.49
N GLY A 293 -1.84 15.70 3.55
CA GLY A 293 -2.60 15.13 4.65
C GLY A 293 -3.46 13.93 4.23
N TYR A 294 -2.92 13.09 3.35
CA TYR A 294 -3.52 11.83 2.95
C TYR A 294 -3.30 10.76 4.02
N ASP A 295 -4.20 9.81 4.07
CA ASP A 295 -4.15 8.66 4.98
C ASP A 295 -3.47 7.44 4.36
N GLY A 296 -3.17 7.49 3.06
CA GLY A 296 -2.53 6.42 2.31
C GLY A 296 -2.02 6.89 0.95
N VAL A 297 -1.28 6.00 0.30
CA VAL A 297 -0.84 6.11 -1.10
C VAL A 297 -1.17 4.80 -1.81
N ASP A 298 -1.65 4.91 -3.04
CA ASP A 298 -1.98 3.80 -3.92
C ASP A 298 -1.19 3.89 -5.21
N ILE A 299 -0.61 2.78 -5.65
CA ILE A 299 0.22 2.70 -6.84
C ILE A 299 -0.50 1.86 -7.89
N ASP A 300 -0.75 2.46 -9.03
CA ASP A 300 -1.40 1.83 -10.17
C ASP A 300 -0.45 1.87 -11.38
N TRP A 301 0.47 0.90 -11.42
CA TRP A 301 1.40 0.71 -12.55
C TRP A 301 0.84 -0.33 -13.51
N GLU A 302 0.43 0.12 -14.69
CA GLU A 302 -0.15 -0.72 -15.72
C GLU A 302 0.79 -0.78 -16.94
N TYR A 303 1.78 -1.71 -17.02
CA TYR A 303 2.16 -2.71 -16.03
C TYR A 303 3.69 -2.85 -16.02
N PRO A 304 4.35 -3.38 -14.95
CA PRO A 304 5.75 -3.79 -15.06
C PRO A 304 5.89 -4.89 -16.11
N ASP A 305 6.71 -4.65 -17.18
CA ASP A 305 6.83 -5.55 -18.34
C ASP A 305 7.75 -6.75 -18.11
N ASN A 306 8.64 -6.65 -17.12
CA ASN A 306 9.69 -7.65 -16.94
C ASN A 306 10.14 -7.77 -15.48
N GLY A 307 10.95 -8.77 -15.19
CA GLY A 307 11.43 -9.06 -13.85
C GLY A 307 12.22 -7.92 -13.19
N ASN A 308 12.94 -7.12 -13.96
CA ASN A 308 13.68 -5.98 -13.40
C ASN A 308 12.71 -4.89 -12.92
N GLU A 309 11.64 -4.61 -13.65
CA GLU A 309 10.64 -3.62 -13.27
C GLU A 309 9.90 -4.04 -11.98
N TRP A 310 9.60 -5.32 -11.81
CA TRP A 310 9.09 -5.85 -10.54
C TRP A 310 10.07 -5.66 -9.39
N VAL A 311 11.36 -5.86 -9.61
CA VAL A 311 12.41 -5.56 -8.62
C VAL A 311 12.44 -4.06 -8.31
N TYR A 312 12.38 -3.21 -9.32
CA TYR A 312 12.37 -1.75 -9.14
C TYR A 312 11.13 -1.29 -8.36
N LEU A 313 9.95 -1.81 -8.70
CA LEU A 313 8.73 -1.53 -7.95
C LEU A 313 8.87 -1.94 -6.48
N THR A 314 9.41 -3.13 -6.21
CA THR A 314 9.67 -3.60 -4.84
C THR A 314 10.56 -2.64 -4.06
N TYR A 315 11.65 -2.19 -4.67
CA TYR A 315 12.57 -1.24 -4.03
C TYR A 315 11.95 0.15 -3.86
N MET A 316 11.15 0.62 -4.82
CA MET A 316 10.44 1.89 -4.68
C MET A 316 9.46 1.85 -3.51
N LEU A 317 8.69 0.78 -3.40
CA LEU A 317 7.75 0.60 -2.29
C LEU A 317 8.47 0.55 -0.94
N ALA A 318 9.65 -0.10 -0.87
CA ALA A 318 10.48 -0.10 0.34
C ALA A 318 11.05 1.29 0.66
N ASP A 319 11.57 2.01 -0.34
CA ASP A 319 12.05 3.38 -0.17
C ASP A 319 10.90 4.33 0.25
N LEU A 320 9.68 4.12 -0.28
CA LEU A 320 8.49 4.87 0.11
C LEU A 320 8.09 4.59 1.57
N ARG A 321 8.21 3.34 2.03
CA ARG A 321 8.06 3.01 3.46
C ARG A 321 9.04 3.77 4.34
N ASP A 322 10.30 3.88 3.91
CA ASP A 322 11.31 4.64 4.65
C ASP A 322 10.97 6.14 4.73
N GLU A 323 10.53 6.74 3.62
CA GLU A 323 10.14 8.16 3.58
C GLU A 323 8.84 8.43 4.38
N LEU A 324 7.95 7.45 4.47
CA LEU A 324 6.72 7.53 5.27
C LEU A 324 6.90 7.02 6.71
N ALA A 325 8.13 6.68 7.13
CA ALA A 325 8.40 6.09 8.44
C ALA A 325 7.85 6.95 9.59
N GLY A 326 7.04 6.33 10.44
CA GLY A 326 6.41 6.98 11.59
C GLY A 326 5.18 7.85 11.27
N SER A 327 4.75 7.94 10.01
CA SER A 327 3.60 8.75 9.60
C SER A 327 2.24 8.09 9.87
N GLY A 328 2.17 6.77 9.90
CA GLY A 328 0.93 6.02 9.95
C GLY A 328 0.20 5.91 8.60
N VAL A 329 0.80 6.38 7.51
CA VAL A 329 0.27 6.30 6.15
C VAL A 329 0.37 4.86 5.63
N SER A 330 -0.70 4.34 5.02
CA SER A 330 -0.71 3.01 4.38
C SER A 330 -0.22 3.10 2.93
N ILE A 331 0.27 1.97 2.42
CA ILE A 331 0.62 1.80 1.02
C ILE A 331 -0.26 0.69 0.44
N SER A 332 -0.88 0.94 -0.71
CA SER A 332 -1.59 -0.07 -1.50
C SER A 332 -1.12 -0.04 -2.95
N MET A 333 -1.50 -1.04 -3.71
CA MET A 333 -1.31 -1.08 -5.15
C MET A 333 -2.52 -1.69 -5.83
N ALA A 334 -2.83 -1.20 -7.04
CA ALA A 334 -3.68 -1.92 -7.97
C ALA A 334 -2.86 -2.98 -8.71
N ALA A 335 -3.50 -4.07 -9.10
CA ALA A 335 -2.86 -5.10 -9.91
C ALA A 335 -3.88 -5.87 -10.75
N THR A 336 -3.55 -6.08 -12.02
CA THR A 336 -4.20 -7.09 -12.83
C THR A 336 -3.53 -8.44 -12.62
N LEU A 337 -4.33 -9.46 -12.43
CA LEU A 337 -3.83 -10.83 -12.29
C LEU A 337 -4.03 -11.63 -13.60
N PHE A 338 -4.70 -11.02 -14.55
CA PHE A 338 -4.97 -11.58 -15.86
C PHE A 338 -3.83 -11.34 -16.86
N TYR A 339 -3.28 -10.11 -16.88
CA TYR A 339 -2.19 -9.76 -17.78
C TYR A 339 -0.82 -10.02 -17.18
N MET A 340 -0.64 -9.68 -15.90
CA MET A 340 0.66 -9.81 -15.25
C MET A 340 0.49 -10.06 -13.75
N VAL A 341 0.91 -11.24 -13.32
CA VAL A 341 0.88 -11.62 -11.90
C VAL A 341 1.94 -10.84 -11.13
N PRO A 342 1.57 -10.07 -10.10
CA PRO A 342 2.52 -9.37 -9.26
C PRO A 342 3.55 -10.31 -8.63
N TRP A 343 4.76 -9.83 -8.47
CA TRP A 343 5.75 -10.57 -7.72
C TRP A 343 5.50 -10.49 -6.22
N HIS A 344 5.75 -11.59 -5.51
CA HIS A 344 5.62 -11.69 -4.05
C HIS A 344 6.36 -10.56 -3.33
N ASP A 345 7.57 -10.20 -3.81
CA ASP A 345 8.38 -9.15 -3.23
C ASP A 345 7.66 -7.81 -3.17
N ALA A 346 6.97 -7.43 -4.25
CA ALA A 346 6.20 -6.20 -4.31
C ALA A 346 4.96 -6.27 -3.40
N THR A 347 4.23 -7.40 -3.41
CA THR A 347 3.02 -7.57 -2.58
C THR A 347 3.33 -7.60 -1.09
N ASP A 348 4.53 -8.02 -0.69
CA ASP A 348 4.99 -7.97 0.71
C ASP A 348 5.19 -6.52 1.21
N GLN A 349 5.45 -5.56 0.31
CA GLN A 349 5.66 -4.16 0.68
C GLN A 349 4.37 -3.37 0.92
N VAL A 350 3.21 -3.87 0.49
CA VAL A 350 1.95 -3.14 0.59
C VAL A 350 1.07 -3.61 1.76
N ASP A 351 0.22 -2.71 2.24
CA ASP A 351 -0.76 -3.03 3.28
C ASP A 351 -1.94 -3.81 2.71
N PHE A 352 -2.33 -3.53 1.47
CA PHE A 352 -3.35 -4.27 0.74
C PHE A 352 -3.18 -4.09 -0.78
N ILE A 353 -3.81 -5.00 -1.54
CA ILE A 353 -3.84 -4.99 -3.00
C ILE A 353 -5.28 -4.82 -3.47
N ASN A 354 -5.48 -3.97 -4.49
CA ASN A 354 -6.72 -3.81 -5.22
C ASN A 354 -6.62 -4.62 -6.52
N THR A 355 -7.35 -5.75 -6.64
CA THR A 355 -7.30 -6.54 -7.87
C THR A 355 -8.19 -5.91 -8.94
N MET A 356 -7.71 -5.83 -10.17
CA MET A 356 -8.49 -5.39 -11.33
C MET A 356 -9.19 -6.60 -11.96
N SER A 357 -10.18 -7.17 -11.26
CA SER A 357 -10.91 -8.39 -11.66
C SER A 357 -11.97 -8.09 -12.74
N TYR A 358 -11.56 -7.40 -13.80
CA TYR A 358 -12.40 -6.96 -14.92
C TYR A 358 -11.55 -6.82 -16.20
N ASP A 359 -12.13 -6.31 -17.26
CA ASP A 359 -11.50 -6.08 -18.57
C ASP A 359 -11.05 -7.35 -19.31
N GLN A 360 -11.79 -8.45 -19.07
CA GLN A 360 -11.60 -9.64 -19.87
C GLN A 360 -12.04 -9.39 -21.32
N GLN A 361 -11.20 -9.75 -22.29
CA GLN A 361 -11.53 -9.65 -23.72
C GLN A 361 -12.51 -10.76 -24.15
N SER A 362 -13.72 -10.72 -23.59
CA SER A 362 -14.75 -11.70 -23.81
C SER A 362 -16.15 -11.07 -23.86
N THR A 363 -17.20 -11.88 -24.06
CA THR A 363 -18.59 -11.42 -24.00
C THR A 363 -19.06 -11.05 -22.59
N GLN A 364 -18.27 -11.31 -21.57
CA GLN A 364 -18.49 -10.84 -20.20
C GLN A 364 -17.14 -10.41 -19.60
N HIS A 365 -16.90 -9.10 -19.52
CA HIS A 365 -15.59 -8.60 -19.12
C HIS A 365 -15.24 -8.77 -17.64
N SER A 366 -16.20 -9.07 -16.79
CA SER A 366 -15.97 -9.28 -15.36
C SER A 366 -16.93 -10.31 -14.78
N PRO A 367 -16.84 -11.61 -15.18
CA PRO A 367 -17.67 -12.67 -14.61
C PRO A 367 -17.24 -12.99 -13.18
N MET A 368 -18.09 -13.73 -12.43
CA MET A 368 -17.78 -14.22 -11.08
C MET A 368 -16.49 -15.06 -11.05
N SER A 369 -16.28 -15.88 -12.09
CA SER A 369 -15.12 -16.78 -12.19
C SER A 369 -13.77 -16.05 -12.16
N ILE A 370 -13.68 -14.88 -12.77
CA ILE A 370 -12.45 -14.08 -12.74
C ILE A 370 -12.19 -13.52 -11.34
N LEU A 371 -13.20 -12.98 -10.68
CA LEU A 371 -13.05 -12.53 -9.29
C LEU A 371 -12.57 -13.66 -8.38
N GLN A 372 -13.10 -14.87 -8.55
CA GLN A 372 -12.69 -16.06 -7.78
C GLN A 372 -11.28 -16.53 -8.14
N SER A 373 -10.92 -16.52 -9.41
CA SER A 373 -9.58 -16.86 -9.89
C SER A 373 -8.53 -15.93 -9.31
N ASP A 374 -8.75 -14.63 -9.39
CA ASP A 374 -7.85 -13.62 -8.87
C ASP A 374 -7.68 -13.74 -7.36
N ALA A 375 -8.79 -13.95 -6.64
CA ALA A 375 -8.77 -14.16 -5.20
C ALA A 375 -7.92 -15.38 -4.81
N ASN A 376 -8.08 -16.49 -5.55
CA ASN A 376 -7.31 -17.72 -5.33
C ASN A 376 -5.83 -17.53 -5.66
N LEU A 377 -5.51 -16.82 -6.71
CA LEU A 377 -4.14 -16.56 -7.12
C LEU A 377 -3.42 -15.70 -6.07
N CYS A 378 -4.06 -14.65 -5.54
CA CYS A 378 -3.50 -13.85 -4.46
C CYS A 378 -3.16 -14.72 -3.23
N VAL A 379 -4.04 -15.63 -2.84
CA VAL A 379 -3.84 -16.42 -1.62
C VAL A 379 -2.90 -17.60 -1.85
N ASN A 380 -3.09 -18.36 -2.93
CA ASN A 380 -2.40 -19.63 -3.12
C ASN A 380 -1.04 -19.48 -3.81
N THR A 381 -0.88 -18.48 -4.67
CA THR A 381 0.37 -18.25 -5.42
C THR A 381 1.19 -17.13 -4.78
N LEU A 382 0.56 -16.00 -4.44
CA LEU A 382 1.25 -14.87 -3.83
C LEU A 382 1.34 -14.96 -2.30
N ASN A 383 0.76 -16.01 -1.69
CA ASN A 383 0.73 -16.22 -0.24
C ASN A 383 0.21 -15.00 0.55
N MET A 384 -0.69 -14.23 -0.04
CA MET A 384 -1.24 -13.06 0.63
C MET A 384 -2.32 -13.46 1.64
N PRO A 385 -2.31 -12.87 2.85
CA PRO A 385 -3.45 -13.01 3.75
C PRO A 385 -4.73 -12.48 3.12
N LYS A 386 -5.83 -13.23 3.19
CA LYS A 386 -7.14 -12.82 2.62
C LYS A 386 -7.56 -11.41 3.01
N ALA A 387 -7.24 -10.98 4.25
CA ALA A 387 -7.56 -9.64 4.75
C ALA A 387 -6.86 -8.49 3.99
N LYS A 388 -5.79 -8.78 3.23
CA LYS A 388 -5.08 -7.81 2.39
C LYS A 388 -5.54 -7.82 0.93
N VAL A 389 -6.41 -8.75 0.52
CA VAL A 389 -6.90 -8.87 -0.84
C VAL A 389 -8.25 -8.18 -0.98
N VAL A 390 -8.30 -7.12 -1.78
CA VAL A 390 -9.49 -6.31 -2.07
C VAL A 390 -9.86 -6.50 -3.53
N LEU A 391 -11.07 -7.01 -3.79
CA LEU A 391 -11.46 -7.53 -5.10
C LEU A 391 -12.25 -6.50 -5.92
N GLY A 392 -11.86 -6.29 -7.17
CA GLY A 392 -12.36 -5.25 -8.04
C GLY A 392 -13.75 -5.51 -8.62
N LEU A 393 -14.55 -4.46 -8.65
CA LEU A 393 -15.88 -4.40 -9.23
C LEU A 393 -15.95 -3.29 -10.27
N PRO A 394 -16.32 -3.56 -11.54
CA PRO A 394 -16.49 -2.52 -12.53
C PRO A 394 -17.87 -1.84 -12.40
N PHE A 395 -17.90 -0.51 -12.42
CA PHE A 395 -19.14 0.28 -12.52
C PHE A 395 -19.28 0.88 -13.91
N TYR A 396 -18.76 0.18 -14.92
CA TYR A 396 -18.77 0.56 -16.33
C TYR A 396 -18.95 -0.68 -17.19
N THR A 397 -19.09 -0.44 -18.49
CA THR A 397 -19.25 -1.50 -19.49
C THR A 397 -18.02 -1.61 -20.37
N ASN A 398 -17.79 -2.80 -20.92
CA ASN A 398 -16.91 -3.00 -22.07
C ASN A 398 -17.68 -3.58 -23.25
N ARG A 399 -17.40 -3.07 -24.46
CA ARG A 399 -17.82 -3.69 -25.69
C ARG A 399 -17.21 -5.10 -25.82
N TYR A 400 -17.96 -6.04 -26.34
CA TYR A 400 -17.51 -7.43 -26.50
C TYR A 400 -16.17 -7.49 -27.25
N GLY A 401 -15.13 -8.01 -26.54
CA GLY A 401 -13.80 -8.19 -27.07
C GLY A 401 -12.99 -6.90 -27.31
N ILE A 402 -13.47 -5.71 -26.89
CA ILE A 402 -12.82 -4.42 -27.12
C ILE A 402 -12.73 -3.63 -25.82
N LEU A 403 -11.53 -3.40 -25.32
CA LEU A 403 -11.30 -2.79 -24.00
C LEU A 403 -11.50 -1.28 -23.94
N TRP A 404 -11.32 -0.57 -25.03
CA TRP A 404 -11.38 0.91 -25.04
C TRP A 404 -12.75 1.49 -25.35
N ASP A 405 -13.73 0.69 -25.76
CA ASP A 405 -15.12 1.15 -25.92
C ASP A 405 -15.90 0.90 -24.64
N GLN A 406 -15.78 1.84 -23.73
CA GLN A 406 -16.34 1.79 -22.38
C GLN A 406 -17.34 2.93 -22.17
N VAL A 407 -18.42 2.65 -21.44
CA VAL A 407 -19.32 3.69 -20.92
C VAL A 407 -19.64 3.43 -19.45
N GLY A 408 -19.83 4.50 -18.70
CA GLY A 408 -20.20 4.40 -17.29
C GLY A 408 -21.60 3.79 -17.08
N TRP A 409 -21.83 3.25 -15.88
CA TRP A 409 -23.14 2.71 -15.50
C TRP A 409 -24.26 3.75 -15.59
N ASN A 410 -23.99 5.03 -15.33
CA ASN A 410 -24.92 6.14 -15.53
C ASN A 410 -25.44 6.25 -16.97
N THR A 411 -24.59 5.98 -17.97
CA THR A 411 -24.98 5.94 -19.38
C THR A 411 -25.90 4.74 -19.67
N VAL A 412 -25.60 3.56 -19.09
CA VAL A 412 -26.48 2.38 -19.19
C VAL A 412 -27.87 2.71 -18.64
N VAL A 413 -27.94 3.30 -17.45
CA VAL A 413 -29.21 3.66 -16.82
C VAL A 413 -29.95 4.74 -17.60
N SER A 414 -29.24 5.67 -18.23
CA SER A 414 -29.85 6.69 -19.10
C SER A 414 -30.50 6.07 -20.33
N GLN A 415 -29.84 5.11 -20.97
CA GLN A 415 -30.38 4.40 -22.14
C GLN A 415 -31.45 3.37 -21.76
N TYR A 416 -31.37 2.77 -20.59
CA TYR A 416 -32.28 1.74 -20.09
C TYR A 416 -32.75 2.03 -18.65
N PRO A 417 -33.67 3.02 -18.44
CA PRO A 417 -34.09 3.45 -17.08
C PRO A 417 -34.75 2.36 -16.24
N ASN A 418 -35.19 1.28 -16.85
CA ASN A 418 -35.86 0.14 -16.22
C ASN A 418 -35.12 -1.19 -16.46
N ILE A 419 -33.82 -1.15 -16.74
CA ILE A 419 -33.02 -2.37 -16.93
C ILE A 419 -33.17 -3.30 -15.71
N SER A 420 -33.39 -4.59 -15.98
CA SER A 420 -33.48 -5.58 -14.89
C SER A 420 -32.15 -5.71 -14.15
N PRO A 421 -32.16 -5.79 -12.81
CA PRO A 421 -30.94 -5.95 -12.00
C PRO A 421 -30.18 -7.26 -12.31
N SER A 422 -30.77 -8.21 -13.01
CA SER A 422 -30.16 -9.48 -13.43
C SER A 422 -29.49 -9.40 -14.80
N VAL A 423 -29.67 -8.33 -15.55
CA VAL A 423 -29.05 -8.17 -16.86
C VAL A 423 -27.60 -7.75 -16.70
N ASN A 424 -26.71 -8.39 -17.44
CA ASN A 424 -25.26 -8.14 -17.45
C ASN A 424 -24.73 -7.82 -18.86
N GLN A 425 -25.62 -7.64 -19.84
CA GLN A 425 -25.30 -7.35 -21.24
C GLN A 425 -26.42 -6.52 -21.86
N ALA A 426 -26.08 -5.58 -22.73
CA ALA A 426 -27.05 -4.82 -23.51
C ALA A 426 -26.40 -4.27 -24.78
N VAL A 427 -27.22 -3.85 -25.73
CA VAL A 427 -26.78 -3.05 -26.89
C VAL A 427 -26.68 -1.60 -26.44
N ILE A 428 -25.48 -1.02 -26.41
CA ILE A 428 -25.24 0.33 -25.89
C ILE A 428 -24.75 1.24 -27.02
N THR A 429 -25.22 2.47 -27.02
CA THR A 429 -24.69 3.53 -27.87
C THR A 429 -23.58 4.26 -27.12
N SER A 430 -22.38 4.24 -27.69
CA SER A 430 -21.16 4.88 -27.17
C SER A 430 -20.64 5.89 -28.21
N GLY A 431 -19.48 6.49 -27.94
CA GLY A 431 -18.75 7.29 -28.93
C GLY A 431 -18.27 6.49 -30.15
N TYR A 432 -18.27 5.16 -30.08
CA TYR A 432 -17.84 4.22 -31.11
C TYR A 432 -19.01 3.52 -31.82
N GLY A 433 -20.23 4.06 -31.67
CA GLY A 433 -21.45 3.53 -32.27
C GLY A 433 -22.28 2.66 -31.32
N THR A 434 -23.26 1.94 -31.91
CA THR A 434 -24.20 1.10 -31.16
C THR A 434 -23.75 -0.36 -31.22
N ASN A 435 -23.31 -0.91 -30.09
CA ASN A 435 -22.66 -2.22 -30.01
C ASN A 435 -23.13 -3.02 -28.79
N GLY A 436 -22.88 -4.33 -28.80
CA GLY A 436 -23.08 -5.18 -27.63
C GLY A 436 -22.02 -4.91 -26.57
N HIS A 437 -22.46 -4.60 -25.36
CA HIS A 437 -21.59 -4.37 -24.18
C HIS A 437 -21.93 -5.32 -23.06
N SER A 438 -20.92 -5.69 -22.26
CA SER A 438 -21.08 -6.39 -21.01
C SER A 438 -20.79 -5.47 -19.82
N PHE A 439 -21.42 -5.76 -18.69
CA PHE A 439 -21.29 -5.03 -17.43
C PHE A 439 -21.67 -5.92 -16.25
N ASN A 440 -21.53 -5.42 -15.03
CA ASN A 440 -22.05 -6.10 -13.84
C ASN A 440 -23.34 -5.41 -13.37
N GLY A 441 -24.48 -6.05 -13.61
CA GLY A 441 -25.77 -5.59 -13.08
C GLY A 441 -25.84 -5.73 -11.55
N ALA A 442 -26.85 -5.09 -10.95
CA ALA A 442 -26.98 -4.98 -9.51
C ALA A 442 -26.97 -6.33 -8.77
N ASN A 443 -27.54 -7.40 -9.37
CA ASN A 443 -27.54 -8.72 -8.75
C ASN A 443 -26.14 -9.35 -8.75
N LEU A 444 -25.39 -9.24 -9.85
CA LEU A 444 -24.03 -9.76 -9.92
C LEU A 444 -23.08 -8.99 -8.96
N ILE A 445 -23.24 -7.67 -8.84
CA ILE A 445 -22.52 -6.87 -7.82
C ILE A 445 -22.82 -7.40 -6.40
N LYS A 446 -24.10 -7.64 -6.07
CA LYS A 446 -24.48 -8.21 -4.75
C LYS A 446 -23.89 -9.61 -4.54
N GLU A 447 -23.90 -10.46 -5.54
CA GLU A 447 -23.37 -11.82 -5.49
C GLU A 447 -21.85 -11.80 -5.23
N LYS A 448 -21.10 -10.99 -5.97
CA LYS A 448 -19.67 -10.79 -5.76
C LYS A 448 -19.37 -10.30 -4.32
N CYS A 449 -20.10 -9.29 -3.85
CA CYS A 449 -19.94 -8.79 -2.48
C CYS A 449 -20.26 -9.84 -1.41
N LYS A 450 -21.30 -10.66 -1.60
CA LYS A 450 -21.62 -11.77 -0.70
C LYS A 450 -20.49 -12.79 -0.66
N TRP A 451 -19.96 -13.16 -1.82
CA TRP A 451 -18.87 -14.11 -1.90
C TRP A 451 -17.61 -13.62 -1.21
N VAL A 452 -17.20 -12.35 -1.45
CA VAL A 452 -16.06 -11.69 -0.80
C VAL A 452 -16.19 -11.74 0.72
N LYS A 453 -17.35 -11.32 1.23
CA LYS A 453 -17.65 -11.29 2.66
C LYS A 453 -17.63 -12.68 3.29
N ASN A 454 -18.28 -13.65 2.66
CA ASN A 454 -18.44 -15.02 3.20
C ASN A 454 -17.13 -15.79 3.19
N ASN A 455 -16.21 -15.48 2.29
CA ASN A 455 -14.90 -16.13 2.19
C ASN A 455 -13.78 -15.39 2.98
N GLY A 456 -14.12 -14.29 3.70
CA GLY A 456 -13.19 -13.61 4.58
C GLY A 456 -12.11 -12.78 3.86
N TYR A 457 -12.36 -12.35 2.63
CA TYR A 457 -11.46 -11.45 1.92
C TYR A 457 -11.50 -10.02 2.48
N GLY A 458 -10.46 -9.25 2.18
CA GLY A 458 -10.26 -7.90 2.73
C GLY A 458 -11.36 -6.91 2.38
N GLY A 459 -12.03 -7.07 1.25
CA GLY A 459 -13.11 -6.19 0.84
C GLY A 459 -13.29 -6.09 -0.67
N VAL A 460 -13.89 -4.99 -1.10
CA VAL A 460 -14.15 -4.70 -2.51
C VAL A 460 -13.59 -3.33 -2.92
N MET A 461 -13.08 -3.27 -4.13
CA MET A 461 -12.65 -2.05 -4.81
C MET A 461 -13.62 -1.74 -5.95
N ILE A 462 -13.78 -0.49 -6.32
CA ILE A 462 -14.69 -0.06 -7.38
C ILE A 462 -13.93 0.81 -8.39
N TRP A 463 -13.94 0.40 -9.66
CA TRP A 463 -13.50 1.21 -10.80
C TRP A 463 -14.69 1.49 -11.73
N ALA A 464 -15.12 2.75 -11.91
CA ALA A 464 -14.80 3.85 -11.03
C ALA A 464 -16.12 4.40 -10.47
N TYR A 465 -16.11 4.85 -9.24
CA TYR A 465 -17.35 5.20 -8.53
C TYR A 465 -18.06 6.42 -9.12
N ASP A 466 -17.32 7.31 -9.78
CA ASP A 466 -17.87 8.47 -10.48
C ASP A 466 -18.78 8.11 -11.66
N THR A 467 -18.77 6.87 -12.11
CA THR A 467 -19.62 6.38 -13.19
C THR A 467 -20.96 5.77 -12.74
N ASP A 468 -21.20 5.64 -11.43
CA ASP A 468 -22.51 5.22 -10.91
C ASP A 468 -23.54 6.34 -11.06
N VAL A 469 -24.81 6.02 -10.92
CA VAL A 469 -25.89 6.99 -10.70
C VAL A 469 -25.93 7.41 -9.23
N GLN A 470 -26.68 8.48 -8.90
CA GLN A 470 -26.83 8.94 -7.52
C GLN A 470 -27.23 7.80 -6.59
N LEU A 471 -26.67 7.77 -5.38
CA LEU A 471 -26.89 6.71 -4.39
C LEU A 471 -28.38 6.54 -4.00
N THR A 472 -29.18 7.60 -4.15
CA THR A 472 -30.63 7.58 -3.95
C THR A 472 -31.39 6.90 -5.09
N HIS A 473 -30.77 6.78 -6.26
CA HIS A 473 -31.39 6.17 -7.43
C HIS A 473 -31.60 4.66 -7.23
N LYS A 474 -32.74 4.14 -7.72
CA LYS A 474 -33.08 2.70 -7.57
C LYS A 474 -32.06 1.76 -8.22
N MET A 475 -31.40 2.23 -9.28
CA MET A 475 -30.43 1.47 -10.08
C MET A 475 -28.97 1.66 -9.64
N SER A 476 -28.68 2.38 -8.55
CA SER A 476 -27.29 2.57 -8.10
C SER A 476 -26.63 1.23 -7.75
N LEU A 477 -25.49 0.96 -8.37
CA LEU A 477 -24.64 -0.19 -8.06
C LEU A 477 -24.00 -0.03 -6.66
N GLY A 478 -23.66 1.18 -6.26
CA GLY A 478 -23.22 1.51 -4.90
C GLY A 478 -24.27 1.13 -3.86
N LYS A 479 -25.55 1.49 -4.10
CA LYS A 479 -26.66 1.08 -3.22
C LYS A 479 -26.81 -0.44 -3.17
N ALA A 480 -26.69 -1.13 -4.29
CA ALA A 480 -26.74 -2.59 -4.36
C ALA A 480 -25.60 -3.21 -3.54
N MET A 481 -24.38 -2.73 -3.71
CA MET A 481 -23.20 -3.16 -2.96
C MET A 481 -23.38 -2.94 -1.44
N TYR A 482 -23.81 -1.73 -1.02
CA TYR A 482 -24.01 -1.42 0.41
C TYR A 482 -25.13 -2.22 1.08
N SER A 483 -26.04 -2.80 0.33
CA SER A 483 -27.04 -3.72 0.87
C SER A 483 -26.42 -5.02 1.41
N VAL A 484 -25.20 -5.36 0.98
CA VAL A 484 -24.49 -6.61 1.31
C VAL A 484 -23.25 -6.37 2.17
N ILE A 485 -22.38 -5.46 1.74
CA ILE A 485 -21.14 -5.12 2.44
C ILE A 485 -21.23 -3.68 2.94
N LYS A 486 -21.00 -3.49 4.23
CA LYS A 486 -21.17 -2.19 4.90
C LYS A 486 -19.88 -1.82 5.61
N GLN A 487 -19.66 -0.52 5.80
CA GLN A 487 -18.64 -0.03 6.71
C GLN A 487 -19.01 -0.50 8.13
N THR A 488 -18.41 -1.59 8.55
CA THR A 488 -18.61 -2.18 9.87
C THR A 488 -17.30 -2.10 10.64
N ARG A 489 -17.32 -1.46 11.79
CA ARG A 489 -16.16 -1.37 12.69
C ARG A 489 -15.86 -2.71 13.37
N ARG A 490 -14.60 -2.92 13.69
CA ARG A 490 -14.12 -4.00 14.55
C ARG A 490 -14.35 -3.68 16.03
#